data_16ab36b44abf18f2aed30a86abb3acc9
#
_entry.id   16ab36b44abf18f2aed30a86abb3acc9
#
_cell.length_a   1.000
_cell.length_b   1.000
_cell.length_c   1.000
_cell.angle_alpha   90.00
_cell.angle_beta   90.00
_cell.angle_gamma   90.00
#
_symmetry.space_group_name_H-M   'P 1'
#
loop_
_entity.id
_entity.type
_entity.pdbx_description
1 polymer ?
#
loop_
_entity_poly.entity_id
_entity_poly.type
_entity_poly.pdbx_seq_one_letter_code
_entity_poly.pdbx_strand_id
1 'polypeptide(L)'
;MSKRLEDFIKANREEFDDIEPRMELWNRIEQQLPAQVVEMPKKPEAKTFSLGFVMRVAAIIIVVMGVGFVVYLRNSKPAGVDLAAINPEYARQQVQYASLIENKRTELKELTKSDPALYHEFNGEIKKMEASYKKLKRDLATSPNQERVLRAMIRNLQIQTEVLNQQLQVIEEFKEIKNEQGHEIKNI
;
A
#
# COMPACT_ATOMS: atom_id res chain seq x y z
N MET A 1 -44.83 -46.12 27.18
CA MET A 1 -46.22 -46.56 26.87
C MET A 1 -46.62 -46.28 25.41
N SER A 2 -45.97 -45.45 24.68
CA SER A 2 -46.32 -45.05 23.30
C SER A 2 -46.17 -46.16 22.24
N LYS A 3 -45.10 -46.94 22.29
CA LYS A 3 -44.82 -48.00 21.28
C LYS A 3 -45.91 -49.09 21.18
N ARG A 4 -46.56 -49.45 22.28
CA ARG A 4 -47.61 -50.49 22.25
C ARG A 4 -48.89 -50.02 21.55
N LEU A 5 -49.18 -48.73 21.60
CA LEU A 5 -50.36 -48.16 20.94
C LEU A 5 -50.10 -47.98 19.43
N GLU A 6 -48.90 -47.58 19.05
CA GLU A 6 -48.52 -47.49 17.64
C GLU A 6 -48.51 -48.83 16.94
N ASP A 7 -47.97 -49.86 17.58
CA ASP A 7 -47.97 -51.23 17.07
C ASP A 7 -49.35 -51.81 16.93
N PHE A 8 -50.30 -51.53 17.90
CA PHE A 8 -51.69 -51.88 17.83
C PHE A 8 -52.41 -51.23 16.68
N ILE A 9 -52.23 -49.91 16.50
CA ILE A 9 -52.82 -49.17 15.41
C ILE A 9 -52.33 -49.64 14.04
N LYS A 10 -51.03 -49.95 13.93
CA LYS A 10 -50.47 -50.49 12.69
C LYS A 10 -50.99 -51.91 12.37
N ALA A 11 -51.19 -52.75 13.36
CA ALA A 11 -51.65 -54.13 13.16
C ALA A 11 -53.15 -54.20 12.80
N ASN A 12 -53.96 -53.19 13.21
CA ASN A 12 -55.43 -53.19 12.99
C ASN A 12 -55.84 -52.06 12.03
N ARG A 13 -54.90 -51.58 11.18
CA ARG A 13 -55.16 -50.44 10.29
C ARG A 13 -56.34 -50.64 9.35
N GLU A 14 -56.52 -51.87 8.84
CA GLU A 14 -57.61 -52.21 7.95
C GLU A 14 -59.00 -52.12 8.62
N GLU A 15 -59.12 -52.40 9.94
CA GLU A 15 -60.37 -52.25 10.71
C GLU A 15 -60.73 -50.78 10.96
N PHE A 16 -59.77 -49.88 11.00
CA PHE A 16 -59.99 -48.43 11.19
C PHE A 16 -60.34 -47.69 9.90
N ASP A 17 -59.92 -48.22 8.74
CA ASP A 17 -60.16 -47.64 7.43
C ASP A 17 -61.39 -48.19 6.71
N ASP A 18 -62.11 -49.16 7.31
CA ASP A 18 -63.21 -49.90 6.69
C ASP A 18 -64.57 -49.12 6.69
N ILE A 19 -64.59 -47.95 7.32
CA ILE A 19 -65.79 -47.08 7.34
C ILE A 19 -65.62 -45.91 6.41
N GLU A 20 -66.08 -46.04 5.18
CA GLU A 20 -66.13 -44.86 4.30
C GLU A 20 -67.00 -43.78 4.93
N PRO A 21 -66.47 -42.56 5.09
CA PRO A 21 -67.23 -41.43 5.61
C PRO A 21 -68.38 -41.09 4.69
N ARG A 22 -69.60 -40.93 5.29
CA ARG A 22 -70.79 -40.59 4.54
C ARG A 22 -70.62 -39.31 3.70
N MET A 23 -71.03 -39.31 2.46
CA MET A 23 -70.96 -38.22 1.52
C MET A 23 -71.49 -36.90 2.10
N GLU A 24 -72.47 -36.99 2.99
CA GLU A 24 -73.09 -35.84 3.70
C GLU A 24 -72.09 -35.08 4.61
N LEU A 25 -71.04 -35.76 5.11
CA LEU A 25 -70.02 -35.16 5.94
C LEU A 25 -69.16 -34.20 5.11
N TRP A 26 -68.81 -34.56 3.90
CA TRP A 26 -68.03 -33.71 3.00
C TRP A 26 -68.81 -32.44 2.62
N ASN A 27 -70.09 -32.56 2.33
CA ASN A 27 -70.94 -31.39 2.04
C ASN A 27 -71.04 -30.44 3.25
N ARG A 28 -71.10 -30.94 4.50
CA ARG A 28 -71.11 -30.14 5.71
C ARG A 28 -69.80 -29.44 5.96
N ILE A 29 -68.66 -30.12 5.71
CA ILE A 29 -67.34 -29.53 5.84
C ILE A 29 -67.15 -28.43 4.81
N GLU A 30 -67.56 -28.66 3.58
CA GLU A 30 -67.47 -27.65 2.51
C GLU A 30 -68.30 -26.39 2.79
N GLN A 31 -69.50 -26.54 3.39
CA GLN A 31 -70.35 -25.43 3.81
C GLN A 31 -69.84 -24.69 5.06
N GLN A 32 -69.04 -25.34 5.90
CA GLN A 32 -68.47 -24.76 7.12
C GLN A 32 -67.08 -24.19 6.95
N LEU A 33 -66.40 -24.51 5.84
CA LEU A 33 -65.17 -23.88 5.49
C LEU A 33 -65.45 -22.46 4.99
N PRO A 34 -65.08 -21.41 5.76
CA PRO A 34 -65.18 -20.06 5.22
C PRO A 34 -64.29 -20.04 3.96
N ALA A 35 -64.81 -19.48 2.87
CA ALA A 35 -64.04 -19.21 1.68
C ALA A 35 -62.97 -18.13 2.01
N GLN A 36 -62.03 -18.48 2.86
CA GLN A 36 -60.84 -17.68 2.99
C GLN A 36 -60.02 -17.92 1.74
N VAL A 37 -60.20 -17.04 0.78
CA VAL A 37 -59.19 -16.80 -0.24
C VAL A 37 -57.95 -16.39 0.52
N VAL A 38 -57.07 -17.35 0.84
CA VAL A 38 -55.74 -17.03 1.32
C VAL A 38 -55.06 -16.37 0.16
N GLU A 39 -55.13 -15.03 0.09
CA GLU A 39 -54.23 -14.27 -0.75
C GLU A 39 -52.83 -14.62 -0.28
N MET A 40 -52.16 -15.48 -1.05
CA MET A 40 -50.76 -15.72 -0.82
C MET A 40 -50.05 -14.39 -0.87
N PRO A 41 -49.32 -13.98 0.21
CA PRO A 41 -48.59 -12.76 0.19
C PRO A 41 -47.67 -12.80 -1.04
N LYS A 42 -47.87 -11.88 -1.99
CA LYS A 42 -46.98 -11.70 -3.14
C LYS A 42 -45.58 -11.60 -2.55
N LYS A 43 -44.74 -12.61 -2.81
CA LYS A 43 -43.32 -12.53 -2.45
C LYS A 43 -42.79 -11.17 -2.94
N PRO A 44 -42.21 -10.34 -2.08
CA PRO A 44 -41.60 -9.11 -2.52
C PRO A 44 -40.64 -9.48 -3.65
N GLU A 45 -40.85 -8.91 -4.84
CA GLU A 45 -39.94 -9.09 -5.94
C GLU A 45 -38.57 -8.62 -5.45
N ALA A 46 -37.66 -9.57 -5.28
CA ALA A 46 -36.29 -9.24 -4.94
C ALA A 46 -35.78 -8.35 -6.05
N LYS A 47 -35.51 -7.09 -5.74
CA LYS A 47 -34.90 -6.15 -6.68
C LYS A 47 -33.57 -6.75 -7.10
N THR A 48 -33.56 -7.46 -8.21
CA THR A 48 -32.33 -7.98 -8.80
C THR A 48 -31.55 -6.78 -9.27
N PHE A 49 -30.53 -6.40 -8.49
CA PHE A 49 -29.58 -5.40 -8.92
C PHE A 49 -28.97 -5.89 -10.21
N SER A 50 -29.17 -5.14 -11.31
CA SER A 50 -28.57 -5.46 -12.60
C SER A 50 -27.05 -5.61 -12.39
N LEU A 51 -26.50 -6.74 -12.83
CA LEU A 51 -25.06 -7.03 -12.73
C LEU A 51 -24.23 -5.86 -13.29
N GLY A 52 -24.72 -5.16 -14.32
CA GLY A 52 -24.11 -3.96 -14.87
C GLY A 52 -24.07 -2.77 -13.91
N PHE A 53 -25.06 -2.61 -13.03
CA PHE A 53 -25.05 -1.57 -12.00
C PHE A 53 -24.00 -1.88 -10.93
N VAL A 54 -23.93 -3.12 -10.47
CA VAL A 54 -22.92 -3.57 -9.48
C VAL A 54 -21.51 -3.39 -10.04
N MET A 55 -21.27 -3.75 -11.30
CA MET A 55 -19.98 -3.55 -11.96
C MET A 55 -19.60 -2.07 -12.07
N ARG A 56 -20.53 -1.18 -12.37
CA ARG A 56 -20.26 0.27 -12.43
C ARG A 56 -19.90 0.84 -11.06
N VAL A 57 -20.64 0.45 -10.01
CA VAL A 57 -20.36 0.89 -8.64
C VAL A 57 -18.99 0.37 -8.18
N ALA A 58 -18.68 -0.91 -8.44
CA ALA A 58 -17.39 -1.49 -8.12
C ALA A 58 -16.23 -0.77 -8.83
N ALA A 59 -16.39 -0.42 -10.12
CA ALA A 59 -15.39 0.33 -10.87
C ALA A 59 -15.13 1.72 -10.28
N ILE A 60 -16.18 2.43 -9.86
CA ILE A 60 -16.04 3.75 -9.21
C ILE A 60 -15.30 3.61 -7.88
N ILE A 61 -15.61 2.61 -7.07
CA ILE A 61 -14.92 2.36 -5.79
C ILE A 61 -13.43 2.08 -6.02
N ILE A 62 -13.10 1.26 -7.01
CA ILE A 62 -11.70 0.94 -7.35
C ILE A 62 -10.95 2.21 -7.80
N VAL A 63 -11.57 3.05 -8.62
CA VAL A 63 -10.95 4.31 -9.06
C VAL A 63 -10.76 5.26 -7.88
N VAL A 64 -11.75 5.44 -7.03
CA VAL A 64 -11.65 6.32 -5.85
C VAL A 64 -10.60 5.80 -4.87
N MET A 65 -10.57 4.48 -4.60
CA MET A 65 -9.53 3.88 -3.77
C MET A 65 -8.15 4.01 -4.42
N GLY A 66 -8.03 3.81 -5.72
CA GLY A 66 -6.77 3.96 -6.45
C GLY A 66 -6.24 5.38 -6.41
N VAL A 67 -7.10 6.37 -6.70
CA VAL A 67 -6.73 7.79 -6.60
C VAL A 67 -6.41 8.17 -5.14
N GLY A 68 -7.24 7.76 -4.18
CA GLY A 68 -7.00 7.98 -2.75
C GLY A 68 -5.68 7.36 -2.29
N PHE A 69 -5.35 6.17 -2.75
CA PHE A 69 -4.09 5.50 -2.44
C PHE A 69 -2.88 6.22 -3.06
N VAL A 70 -2.99 6.67 -4.31
CA VAL A 70 -1.92 7.47 -4.96
C VAL A 70 -1.73 8.81 -4.24
N VAL A 71 -2.81 9.50 -3.88
CA VAL A 71 -2.76 10.75 -3.10
C VAL A 71 -2.18 10.48 -1.70
N TYR A 72 -2.58 9.39 -1.05
CA TYR A 72 -2.01 8.96 0.22
C TYR A 72 -0.51 8.69 0.10
N LEU A 73 -0.04 7.95 -0.91
CA LEU A 73 1.39 7.71 -1.14
C LEU A 73 2.18 8.99 -1.43
N ARG A 74 1.59 9.93 -2.17
CA ARG A 74 2.23 11.23 -2.48
C ARG A 74 2.23 12.17 -1.29
N ASN A 75 1.19 12.14 -0.46
CA ASN A 75 1.03 13.02 0.70
C ASN A 75 1.49 12.39 2.02
N SER A 76 1.69 11.09 2.06
CA SER A 76 2.41 10.42 3.14
C SER A 76 3.86 10.85 3.04
N LYS A 77 4.15 12.06 3.54
CA LYS A 77 5.49 12.31 4.07
C LYS A 77 5.75 11.10 4.98
N PRO A 78 6.81 10.31 4.74
CA PRO A 78 7.14 9.27 5.68
C PRO A 78 7.07 9.95 7.04
N ALA A 79 6.39 9.33 8.01
CA ALA A 79 6.40 9.80 9.38
C ALA A 79 7.87 9.81 9.83
N GLY A 80 8.57 10.82 9.34
CA GLY A 80 9.97 11.05 9.64
C GLY A 80 9.97 11.45 11.09
N VAL A 81 10.72 10.71 11.88
CA VAL A 81 11.06 11.14 13.22
C VAL A 81 11.45 12.62 13.11
N ASP A 82 10.75 13.47 13.84
CA ASP A 82 11.05 14.89 13.84
C ASP A 82 12.40 15.09 14.52
N LEU A 83 13.44 15.22 13.70
CA LEU A 83 14.80 15.43 14.18
C LEU A 83 14.91 16.68 15.05
N ALA A 84 14.11 17.72 14.77
CA ALA A 84 14.11 18.95 15.54
C ALA A 84 13.51 18.75 16.92
N ALA A 85 12.55 17.84 17.09
CA ALA A 85 11.98 17.48 18.38
C ALA A 85 12.97 16.67 19.25
N ILE A 86 13.85 15.86 18.62
CA ILE A 86 14.87 15.10 19.36
C ILE A 86 16.06 15.99 19.70
N ASN A 87 16.60 16.68 18.70
CA ASN A 87 17.73 17.58 18.90
C ASN A 87 17.79 18.63 17.75
N PRO A 88 17.52 19.91 18.05
CA PRO A 88 17.45 20.96 17.02
C PRO A 88 18.80 21.24 16.36
N GLU A 89 19.91 21.01 17.05
CA GLU A 89 21.24 21.21 16.48
C GLU A 89 21.53 20.19 15.37
N TYR A 90 21.21 18.90 15.59
CA TYR A 90 21.33 17.89 14.55
C TYR A 90 20.41 18.16 13.36
N ALA A 91 19.22 18.70 13.60
CA ALA A 91 18.32 19.08 12.50
C ALA A 91 18.91 20.17 11.63
N ARG A 92 19.55 21.19 12.22
CA ARG A 92 20.25 22.27 11.48
C ARG A 92 21.42 21.71 10.67
N GLN A 93 22.28 20.92 11.28
CA GLN A 93 23.42 20.29 10.60
C GLN A 93 22.96 19.41 9.44
N GLN A 94 21.90 18.62 9.63
CA GLN A 94 21.34 17.78 8.57
C GLN A 94 20.89 18.62 7.36
N VAL A 95 20.21 19.74 7.58
CA VAL A 95 19.78 20.63 6.49
C VAL A 95 20.98 21.24 5.77
N GLN A 96 22.01 21.68 6.50
CA GLN A 96 23.23 22.27 5.92
C GLN A 96 23.97 21.24 5.04
N TYR A 97 24.22 20.05 5.56
CA TYR A 97 24.90 18.99 4.78
C TYR A 97 24.07 18.52 3.59
N ALA A 98 22.75 18.39 3.74
CA ALA A 98 21.87 18.01 2.65
C ALA A 98 21.92 19.01 1.49
N SER A 99 21.89 20.31 1.80
CA SER A 99 22.04 21.39 0.80
C SER A 99 23.42 21.36 0.14
N LEU A 100 24.47 21.17 0.93
CA LEU A 100 25.85 21.12 0.41
C LEU A 100 26.04 19.91 -0.53
N ILE A 101 25.53 18.74 -0.16
CA ILE A 101 25.57 17.53 -0.98
C ILE A 101 24.83 17.76 -2.31
N GLU A 102 23.65 18.37 -2.29
CA GLU A 102 22.87 18.63 -3.52
C GLU A 102 23.61 19.58 -4.46
N ASN A 103 24.20 20.65 -3.93
CA ASN A 103 24.99 21.58 -4.72
C ASN A 103 26.19 20.88 -5.37
N LYS A 104 26.96 20.09 -4.61
CA LYS A 104 28.12 19.35 -5.12
C LYS A 104 27.74 18.27 -6.14
N ARG A 105 26.59 17.61 -5.97
CA ARG A 105 26.08 16.66 -6.98
C ARG A 105 25.68 17.35 -8.27
N THR A 106 25.12 18.55 -8.18
CA THR A 106 24.79 19.33 -9.36
C THR A 106 26.07 19.75 -10.10
N GLU A 107 27.08 20.21 -9.36
CA GLU A 107 28.39 20.54 -9.90
C GLU A 107 29.08 19.33 -10.56
N LEU A 108 29.09 18.19 -9.88
CA LEU A 108 29.59 16.91 -10.41
C LEU A 108 28.92 16.55 -11.74
N LYS A 109 27.60 16.64 -11.79
CA LYS A 109 26.81 16.36 -12.99
C LYS A 109 27.16 17.32 -14.14
N GLU A 110 27.36 18.59 -13.85
CA GLU A 110 27.75 19.59 -14.85
C GLU A 110 29.16 19.31 -15.39
N LEU A 111 30.10 19.03 -14.51
CA LEU A 111 31.49 18.77 -14.88
C LEU A 111 31.67 17.44 -15.65
N THR A 112 30.79 16.48 -15.43
CA THR A 112 30.85 15.15 -16.09
C THR A 112 29.91 15.04 -17.28
N LYS A 113 29.31 16.12 -17.79
CA LYS A 113 28.46 16.10 -19.00
C LYS A 113 29.11 15.47 -20.21
N SER A 114 30.40 15.63 -20.35
CA SER A 114 31.19 15.06 -21.47
C SER A 114 31.54 13.58 -21.27
N ASP A 115 31.40 13.06 -20.05
CA ASP A 115 31.68 11.66 -19.69
C ASP A 115 30.59 11.08 -18.78
N PRO A 116 29.49 10.58 -19.35
CA PRO A 116 28.41 10.00 -18.58
C PRO A 116 28.80 8.72 -17.82
N ALA A 117 29.82 7.98 -18.27
CA ALA A 117 30.30 6.78 -17.61
C ALA A 117 30.95 7.11 -16.27
N LEU A 118 31.81 8.13 -16.25
CA LEU A 118 32.42 8.67 -15.04
C LEU A 118 31.38 9.17 -14.03
N TYR A 119 30.38 9.88 -14.50
CA TYR A 119 29.24 10.29 -13.63
C TYR A 119 28.55 9.10 -13.00
N HIS A 120 28.31 8.05 -13.78
CA HIS A 120 27.62 6.85 -13.28
C HIS A 120 28.42 6.13 -12.20
N GLU A 121 29.73 6.04 -12.36
CA GLU A 121 30.64 5.44 -11.39
C GLU A 121 30.63 6.23 -10.07
N PHE A 122 30.88 7.53 -10.11
CA PHE A 122 30.91 8.40 -8.94
C PHE A 122 29.56 8.46 -8.22
N ASN A 123 28.47 8.59 -8.96
CA ASN A 123 27.13 8.58 -8.39
C ASN A 123 26.74 7.23 -7.78
N GLY A 124 27.38 6.13 -8.22
CA GLY A 124 27.20 4.80 -7.64
C GLY A 124 27.64 4.73 -6.17
N GLU A 125 28.75 5.35 -5.83
CA GLU A 125 29.24 5.43 -4.44
C GLU A 125 28.32 6.28 -3.56
N ILE A 126 27.92 7.44 -4.06
CA ILE A 126 26.98 8.32 -3.34
C ILE A 126 25.66 7.61 -3.06
N LYS A 127 25.12 6.85 -4.02
CA LYS A 127 23.90 6.05 -3.84
C LYS A 127 24.02 5.01 -2.73
N LYS A 128 25.17 4.37 -2.58
CA LYS A 128 25.41 3.42 -1.47
C LYS A 128 25.37 4.13 -0.11
N MET A 129 25.96 5.31 -0.01
CA MET A 129 25.93 6.10 1.20
C MET A 129 24.51 6.65 1.52
N GLU A 130 23.75 7.05 0.51
CA GLU A 130 22.35 7.42 0.66
C GLU A 130 21.48 6.24 1.18
N ALA A 131 21.73 5.03 0.68
CA ALA A 131 21.04 3.83 1.17
C ALA A 131 21.34 3.57 2.65
N SER A 132 22.60 3.77 3.06
CA SER A 132 23.01 3.70 4.47
C SER A 132 22.35 4.78 5.32
N TYR A 133 22.27 6.01 4.84
CA TYR A 133 21.57 7.10 5.52
C TYR A 133 20.06 6.79 5.70
N LYS A 134 19.41 6.27 4.66
CA LYS A 134 18.00 5.84 4.73
C LYS A 134 17.80 4.72 5.75
N LYS A 135 18.77 3.80 5.90
CA LYS A 135 18.73 2.77 6.93
C LYS A 135 18.81 3.40 8.32
N LEU A 136 19.80 4.26 8.57
CA LEU A 136 19.95 4.98 9.84
C LEU A 136 18.69 5.77 10.21
N LYS A 137 18.04 6.41 9.23
CA LYS A 137 16.79 7.13 9.44
C LYS A 137 15.63 6.22 9.89
N ARG A 138 15.56 4.99 9.39
CA ARG A 138 14.58 3.99 9.88
C ARG A 138 14.93 3.51 11.28
N ASP A 139 16.21 3.23 11.53
CA ASP A 139 16.70 2.75 12.82
C ASP A 139 16.47 3.78 13.92
N LEU A 140 16.50 5.09 13.59
CA LEU A 140 16.24 6.18 14.53
C LEU A 140 14.85 6.08 15.19
N ALA A 141 13.84 5.62 14.44
CA ALA A 141 12.47 5.50 14.96
C ALA A 141 12.32 4.43 16.04
N THR A 142 13.16 3.40 16.02
CA THR A 142 13.05 2.23 16.91
C THR A 142 14.23 2.09 17.87
N SER A 143 15.27 2.91 17.71
CA SER A 143 16.48 2.83 18.53
C SER A 143 16.26 3.33 19.96
N PRO A 144 16.71 2.58 20.97
CA PRO A 144 16.72 3.05 22.34
C PRO A 144 17.75 4.18 22.58
N ASN A 145 18.74 4.31 21.68
CA ASN A 145 19.77 5.36 21.75
C ASN A 145 19.73 6.22 20.49
N GLN A 146 18.72 7.08 20.40
CA GLN A 146 18.50 7.96 19.25
C GLN A 146 19.68 8.91 19.00
N GLU A 147 20.32 9.41 20.05
CA GLU A 147 21.46 10.32 19.91
C GLU A 147 22.65 9.68 19.17
N ARG A 148 22.93 8.41 19.46
CA ARG A 148 23.98 7.65 18.74
C ARG A 148 23.65 7.51 17.25
N VAL A 149 22.39 7.26 16.93
CA VAL A 149 21.93 7.16 15.53
C VAL A 149 22.02 8.51 14.83
N LEU A 150 21.61 9.61 15.51
CA LEU A 150 21.75 10.96 14.96
C LEU A 150 23.20 11.30 14.64
N ARG A 151 24.14 11.02 15.54
CA ARG A 151 25.58 11.21 15.27
C ARG A 151 26.05 10.40 14.07
N ALA A 152 25.60 9.16 13.93
CA ALA A 152 25.94 8.32 12.77
C ALA A 152 25.35 8.88 11.47
N MET A 153 24.15 9.46 11.51
CA MET A 153 23.53 10.11 10.34
C MET A 153 24.33 11.35 9.90
N ILE A 154 24.73 12.24 10.83
CA ILE A 154 25.54 13.41 10.50
C ILE A 154 26.90 12.97 9.96
N ARG A 155 27.55 11.97 10.58
CA ARG A 155 28.81 11.45 10.07
C ARG A 155 28.69 10.88 8.65
N ASN A 156 27.59 10.22 8.35
CA ASN A 156 27.33 9.73 6.99
C ASN A 156 27.24 10.90 5.98
N LEU A 157 26.55 11.98 6.32
CA LEU A 157 26.45 13.18 5.47
C LEU A 157 27.81 13.88 5.29
N GLN A 158 28.62 13.93 6.35
CA GLN A 158 30.00 14.45 6.28
C GLN A 158 30.85 13.64 5.31
N ILE A 159 30.79 12.31 5.39
CA ILE A 159 31.53 11.43 4.49
C ILE A 159 31.04 11.61 3.04
N GLN A 160 29.74 11.72 2.81
CA GLN A 160 29.20 12.01 1.47
C GLN A 160 29.76 13.31 0.90
N THR A 161 29.83 14.35 1.72
CA THR A 161 30.38 15.64 1.33
C THR A 161 31.86 15.53 0.97
N GLU A 162 32.63 14.80 1.77
CA GLU A 162 34.06 14.58 1.55
C GLU A 162 34.33 13.80 0.26
N VAL A 163 33.59 12.72 0.04
CA VAL A 163 33.70 11.92 -1.21
C VAL A 163 33.35 12.79 -2.44
N LEU A 164 32.33 13.60 -2.36
CA LEU A 164 31.98 14.52 -3.45
C LEU A 164 33.08 15.56 -3.69
N ASN A 165 33.72 16.09 -2.65
CA ASN A 165 34.86 16.98 -2.79
C ASN A 165 36.01 16.30 -3.53
N GLN A 166 36.38 15.09 -3.11
CA GLN A 166 37.46 14.31 -3.75
C GLN A 166 37.13 14.01 -5.23
N GLN A 167 35.88 13.62 -5.52
CA GLN A 167 35.45 13.37 -6.90
C GLN A 167 35.53 14.63 -7.78
N LEU A 168 35.12 15.79 -7.25
CA LEU A 168 35.23 17.08 -7.96
C LEU A 168 36.69 17.44 -8.22
N GLN A 169 37.55 17.32 -7.22
CA GLN A 169 38.98 17.59 -7.36
C GLN A 169 39.64 16.71 -8.45
N VAL A 170 39.38 15.41 -8.46
CA VAL A 170 39.89 14.48 -9.49
C VAL A 170 39.44 14.91 -10.88
N ILE A 171 38.20 15.37 -11.05
CA ILE A 171 37.71 15.84 -12.36
C ILE A 171 38.41 17.13 -12.79
N GLU A 172 38.61 18.07 -11.87
CA GLU A 172 39.33 19.32 -12.16
C GLU A 172 40.78 19.05 -12.59
N GLU A 173 41.50 18.27 -11.83
CA GLU A 173 42.87 17.84 -12.16
C GLU A 173 42.93 17.16 -13.54
N PHE A 174 42.03 16.26 -13.83
CA PHE A 174 41.95 15.59 -15.12
C PHE A 174 41.68 16.54 -16.29
N LYS A 175 40.83 17.57 -16.08
CA LYS A 175 40.54 18.60 -17.09
C LYS A 175 41.74 19.51 -17.34
N GLU A 176 42.48 19.87 -16.30
CA GLU A 176 43.71 20.69 -16.43
C GLU A 176 44.76 19.93 -17.27
N ILE A 177 45.04 18.69 -16.94
CA ILE A 177 46.01 17.84 -17.70
C ILE A 177 45.58 17.74 -19.16
N LYS A 178 44.28 17.51 -19.44
CA LYS A 178 43.81 17.39 -20.82
C LYS A 178 43.90 18.72 -21.58
N ASN A 179 43.70 19.83 -20.93
CA ASN A 179 43.84 21.16 -21.55
C ASN A 179 45.30 21.48 -21.85
N GLU A 180 46.27 21.15 -20.97
CA GLU A 180 47.68 21.34 -21.18
C GLU A 180 48.18 20.51 -22.36
N GLN A 181 47.81 19.23 -22.46
CA GLN A 181 48.13 18.36 -23.59
C GLN A 181 47.56 18.89 -24.93
N GLY A 182 46.33 19.45 -24.89
CA GLY A 182 45.71 20.04 -26.07
C GLY A 182 46.38 21.33 -26.56
N HIS A 183 47.05 22.07 -25.68
CA HIS A 183 47.84 23.25 -26.03
C HIS A 183 49.21 22.90 -26.61
N GLU A 184 49.87 21.85 -26.12
CA GLU A 184 51.16 21.42 -26.68
C GLU A 184 51.02 20.92 -28.13
N ILE A 185 49.98 20.18 -28.45
CA ILE A 185 49.72 19.66 -29.80
C ILE A 185 49.41 20.80 -30.83
N LYS A 186 48.87 21.94 -30.35
CA LYS A 186 48.52 23.06 -31.23
C LYS A 186 49.73 23.98 -31.57
N ASN A 187 50.82 23.83 -30.87
CA ASN A 187 52.04 24.67 -31.05
C ASN A 187 53.18 23.95 -31.82
N ILE A 188 52.89 22.78 -32.41
CA ILE A 188 53.73 22.08 -33.37
C ILE A 188 53.16 22.24 -34.77
#